data_a2f7965955e991e605bfe8066218a25a
#
_entry.id   a2f7965955e991e605bfe8066218a25a
#
_cell.length_a   1.000
_cell.length_b   1.000
_cell.length_c   1.000
_cell.angle_alpha   90.00
_cell.angle_beta   90.00
_cell.angle_gamma   90.00
#
_symmetry.space_group_name_H-M   'P 1'
#
loop_
_entity.id
_entity.type
_entity.pdbx_description
1 polymer ?
#
loop_
_entity_poly.entity_id
_entity_poly.type
_entity_poly.pdbx_seq_one_letter_code
_entity_poly.pdbx_strand_id
1 'polypeptide(L)'
;MMLNKVMFFLPTLGGGGAERTVIQLANSFAEQGIQVDLAVCNIQGEKGKLRPEVSTKIQLLDLNCGRVVNALMPLKQQLKTGQYVAVVATQTHSNIICAFAKKLARVKTKLIFREVSTPSKNMKLQGFSKFVLKSLVNYSYPMADRVVCVSNGVLEDFREYYGYQQSNLVTIYNPVIDDSYFVKLQAPVMHHFFEPNLKVIMAVGRLTEA
;
A
#
# COMPACT_ATOMS: atom_id res chain seq x y z
N MET A 1 5.45 -29.09 2.92
CA MET A 1 4.47 -28.00 2.84
C MET A 1 5.24 -26.75 2.40
N MET A 2 5.04 -26.25 1.20
CA MET A 2 5.71 -25.00 0.80
C MET A 2 5.10 -23.88 1.66
N LEU A 3 5.91 -23.26 2.48
CA LEU A 3 5.51 -22.11 3.27
C LEU A 3 5.19 -20.96 2.31
N ASN A 4 3.90 -20.67 2.14
CA ASN A 4 3.46 -19.53 1.33
C ASN A 4 3.73 -18.24 2.13
N LYS A 5 4.92 -17.68 2.00
CA LYS A 5 5.33 -16.46 2.67
C LYS A 5 5.16 -15.25 1.74
N VAL A 6 4.42 -14.24 2.19
CA VAL A 6 4.15 -13.01 1.44
C VAL A 6 4.73 -11.82 2.19
N MET A 7 5.32 -10.88 1.44
CA MET A 7 5.74 -9.59 2.00
C MET A 7 4.78 -8.50 1.54
N PHE A 8 4.32 -7.66 2.45
CA PHE A 8 3.75 -6.34 2.14
C PHE A 8 4.82 -5.28 2.36
N PHE A 9 4.92 -4.32 1.44
CA PHE A 9 5.86 -3.21 1.56
C PHE A 9 5.17 -1.88 1.36
N LEU A 10 5.39 -0.97 2.30
CA LEU A 10 4.90 0.40 2.26
C LEU A 10 5.86 1.37 2.98
N PRO A 11 5.76 2.70 2.73
CA PRO A 11 6.69 3.65 3.32
C PRO A 11 6.62 3.75 4.84
N THR A 12 5.41 3.80 5.39
CA THR A 12 5.18 4.06 6.83
C THR A 12 3.87 3.42 7.28
N LEU A 13 3.59 3.50 8.58
CA LEU A 13 2.32 3.18 9.22
C LEU A 13 1.69 4.44 9.83
N GLY A 14 1.76 5.58 9.12
CA GLY A 14 1.45 6.92 9.66
C GLY A 14 -0.04 7.26 9.80
N GLY A 15 -0.97 6.41 9.36
CA GLY A 15 -2.41 6.62 9.62
C GLY A 15 -3.25 6.99 8.40
N GLY A 16 -2.71 6.88 7.18
CA GLY A 16 -3.48 7.07 5.95
C GLY A 16 -4.37 5.88 5.59
N GLY A 17 -5.34 6.11 4.70
CA GLY A 17 -6.23 5.05 4.24
C GLY A 17 -5.51 3.92 3.49
N ALA A 18 -4.43 4.25 2.76
CA ALA A 18 -3.63 3.26 2.06
C ALA A 18 -2.93 2.30 3.03
N GLU A 19 -2.36 2.82 4.12
CA GLU A 19 -1.71 2.06 5.17
C GLU A 19 -2.71 1.16 5.90
N ARG A 20 -3.89 1.69 6.28
CA ARG A 20 -4.95 0.89 6.93
C ARG A 20 -5.40 -0.27 6.06
N THR A 21 -5.61 -0.03 4.77
CA THR A 21 -5.99 -1.09 3.83
C THR A 21 -4.91 -2.17 3.73
N VAL A 22 -3.62 -1.80 3.71
CA VAL A 22 -2.53 -2.79 3.68
C VAL A 22 -2.48 -3.60 4.96
N ILE A 23 -2.65 -2.96 6.13
CA ILE A 23 -2.69 -3.66 7.43
C ILE A 23 -3.86 -4.65 7.45
N GLN A 24 -5.05 -4.22 7.02
CA GLN A 24 -6.24 -5.07 6.96
C GLN A 24 -6.02 -6.29 6.07
N LEU A 25 -5.46 -6.10 4.87
CA LEU A 25 -5.12 -7.21 3.96
C LEU A 25 -4.07 -8.14 4.58
N ALA A 26 -3.01 -7.58 5.17
CA ALA A 26 -1.95 -8.36 5.81
C ALA A 26 -2.48 -9.19 6.98
N ASN A 27 -3.32 -8.58 7.84
CA ASN A 27 -3.98 -9.27 8.95
C ASN A 27 -4.85 -10.43 8.45
N SER A 28 -5.69 -10.17 7.43
CA SER A 28 -6.57 -11.20 6.84
C SER A 28 -5.76 -12.38 6.26
N PHE A 29 -4.63 -12.11 5.61
CA PHE A 29 -3.75 -13.17 5.10
C PHE A 29 -3.15 -13.99 6.24
N ALA A 30 -2.70 -13.33 7.32
CA ALA A 30 -2.15 -14.00 8.50
C ALA A 30 -3.21 -14.85 9.23
N GLU A 31 -4.46 -14.40 9.27
CA GLU A 31 -5.59 -15.15 9.83
C GLU A 31 -5.90 -16.42 9.02
N GLN A 32 -5.71 -16.37 7.70
CA GLN A 32 -5.85 -17.52 6.81
C GLN A 32 -4.65 -18.48 6.84
N GLY A 33 -3.68 -18.25 7.74
CA GLY A 33 -2.51 -19.13 7.92
C GLY A 33 -1.38 -18.88 6.92
N ILE A 34 -1.42 -17.78 6.16
CA ILE A 34 -0.32 -17.36 5.30
C ILE A 34 0.74 -16.67 6.18
N GLN A 35 2.00 -17.00 6.00
CA GLN A 35 3.07 -16.26 6.65
C GLN A 35 3.22 -14.88 6.04
N VAL A 36 3.14 -13.84 6.85
CA VAL A 36 3.18 -12.45 6.40
C VAL A 36 4.29 -11.69 7.08
N ASP A 37 5.14 -11.06 6.26
CA ASP A 37 6.04 -10.00 6.70
C ASP A 37 5.49 -8.65 6.22
N LEU A 38 5.46 -7.66 7.10
CA LEU A 38 5.11 -6.29 6.79
C LEU A 38 6.36 -5.41 6.89
N ALA A 39 6.96 -5.08 5.75
CA ALA A 39 8.14 -4.26 5.67
C ALA A 39 7.78 -2.78 5.50
N VAL A 40 8.39 -1.92 6.29
CA VAL A 40 8.21 -0.46 6.25
C VAL A 40 9.54 0.26 6.31
N CYS A 41 9.62 1.47 5.73
CA CYS A 41 10.86 2.24 5.75
C CYS A 41 11.19 2.78 7.14
N ASN A 42 10.16 3.13 7.92
CA ASN A 42 10.34 3.68 9.27
C ASN A 42 9.01 3.59 10.05
N ILE A 43 9.10 3.19 11.32
CA ILE A 43 7.97 3.10 12.26
C ILE A 43 8.12 4.02 13.49
N GLN A 44 9.07 4.94 13.49
CA GLN A 44 9.31 5.82 14.62
C GLN A 44 8.31 6.97 14.69
N GLY A 45 7.84 7.30 15.89
CA GLY A 45 6.91 8.40 16.14
C GLY A 45 5.63 8.28 15.31
N GLU A 46 5.18 9.38 14.73
CA GLU A 46 3.96 9.45 13.90
C GLU A 46 3.96 8.48 12.71
N LYS A 47 5.12 8.05 12.22
CA LYS A 47 5.25 7.07 11.13
C LYS A 47 4.89 5.65 11.55
N GLY A 48 4.76 5.38 12.84
CA GLY A 48 4.36 4.11 13.41
C GLY A 48 2.98 4.11 14.07
N LYS A 49 2.18 5.15 13.90
CA LYS A 49 0.89 5.34 14.59
C LYS A 49 -0.07 4.16 14.46
N LEU A 50 -0.08 3.47 13.33
CA LEU A 50 -0.92 2.30 13.09
C LEU A 50 -0.29 0.97 13.52
N ARG A 51 0.90 0.98 14.12
CA ARG A 51 1.55 -0.26 14.60
C ARG A 51 0.66 -1.11 15.50
N PRO A 52 -0.16 -0.55 16.42
CA PRO A 52 -1.07 -1.35 17.24
C PRO A 52 -2.17 -2.09 16.47
N GLU A 53 -2.46 -1.67 15.23
CA GLU A 53 -3.46 -2.32 14.37
C GLU A 53 -2.90 -3.54 13.62
N VAL A 54 -1.56 -3.76 13.66
CA VAL A 54 -0.91 -4.90 13.01
C VAL A 54 -1.02 -6.13 13.92
N SER A 55 -1.55 -7.22 13.38
CA SER A 55 -1.69 -8.50 14.08
C SER A 55 -0.34 -9.01 14.60
N THR A 56 -0.34 -9.60 15.78
CA THR A 56 0.84 -10.26 16.39
C THR A 56 1.33 -11.48 15.60
N LYS A 57 0.50 -12.01 14.68
CA LYS A 57 0.87 -13.08 13.74
C LYS A 57 1.77 -12.60 12.58
N ILE A 58 1.90 -11.29 12.41
CA ILE A 58 2.68 -10.66 11.33
C ILE A 58 4.06 -10.29 11.84
N GLN A 59 5.10 -10.62 11.08
CA GLN A 59 6.43 -10.12 11.33
C GLN A 59 6.56 -8.70 10.79
N LEU A 60 6.59 -7.71 11.68
CA LEU A 60 6.83 -6.31 11.31
C LEU A 60 8.33 -6.05 11.14
N LEU A 61 8.73 -5.62 9.93
CA LEU A 61 10.12 -5.34 9.57
C LEU A 61 10.32 -3.84 9.39
N ASP A 62 10.99 -3.20 10.35
CA ASP A 62 11.48 -1.83 10.18
C ASP A 62 12.80 -1.85 9.39
N LEU A 63 12.77 -1.33 8.16
CA LEU A 63 13.97 -1.24 7.33
C LEU A 63 14.89 -0.09 7.75
N ASN A 64 14.44 0.76 8.68
CA ASN A 64 15.15 1.91 9.23
C ASN A 64 15.87 2.77 8.19
N CYS A 65 15.20 3.04 7.07
CA CYS A 65 15.82 3.71 5.92
C CYS A 65 15.34 5.15 5.68
N GLY A 66 14.43 5.67 6.47
CA GLY A 66 13.94 7.05 6.45
C GLY A 66 13.16 7.46 5.20
N ARG A 67 13.70 7.22 4.01
CA ARG A 67 13.09 7.50 2.70
C ARG A 67 12.97 6.22 1.88
N VAL A 68 11.92 6.12 1.06
CA VAL A 68 11.65 4.95 0.20
C VAL A 68 12.83 4.58 -0.71
N VAL A 69 13.53 5.57 -1.26
CA VAL A 69 14.70 5.32 -2.12
C VAL A 69 15.82 4.56 -1.40
N ASN A 70 16.00 4.79 -0.11
CA ASN A 70 17.01 4.12 0.70
C ASN A 70 16.62 2.67 1.05
N ALA A 71 15.35 2.27 0.81
CA ALA A 71 14.89 0.90 1.03
C ALA A 71 15.45 -0.10 0.00
N LEU A 72 16.08 0.35 -1.09
CA LEU A 72 16.55 -0.51 -2.17
C LEU A 72 17.42 -1.66 -1.68
N MET A 73 18.47 -1.37 -0.90
CA MET A 73 19.40 -2.39 -0.43
C MET A 73 18.82 -3.27 0.69
N PRO A 74 18.14 -2.70 1.72
CA PRO A 74 17.40 -3.51 2.70
C PRO A 74 16.38 -4.45 2.06
N LEU A 75 15.57 -3.98 1.12
CA LEU A 75 14.60 -4.83 0.41
C LEU A 75 15.28 -5.93 -0.42
N LYS A 76 16.36 -5.60 -1.14
CA LYS A 76 17.16 -6.60 -1.85
C LYS A 76 17.59 -7.72 -0.92
N GLN A 77 18.10 -7.38 0.27
CA GLN A 77 18.53 -8.36 1.26
C GLN A 77 17.36 -9.21 1.76
N GLN A 78 16.24 -8.57 2.12
CA GLN A 78 15.03 -9.28 2.55
C GLN A 78 14.51 -10.24 1.47
N LEU A 79 14.47 -9.80 0.21
CA LEU A 79 14.04 -10.64 -0.91
C LEU A 79 14.94 -11.85 -1.13
N LYS A 80 16.26 -11.72 -0.89
CA LYS A 80 17.19 -12.85 -0.99
C LYS A 80 17.01 -13.88 0.12
N THR A 81 16.78 -13.43 1.34
CA THR A 81 16.78 -14.31 2.53
C THR A 81 15.40 -14.80 2.91
N GLY A 82 14.34 -14.02 2.60
CA GLY A 82 13.00 -14.26 3.11
C GLY A 82 12.18 -15.33 2.39
N GLN A 83 12.64 -15.82 1.22
CA GLN A 83 11.96 -16.87 0.42
C GLN A 83 10.48 -16.56 0.12
N TYR A 84 10.17 -15.31 -0.21
CA TYR A 84 8.80 -14.89 -0.48
C TYR A 84 8.29 -15.43 -1.82
N VAL A 85 7.06 -15.95 -1.82
CA VAL A 85 6.35 -16.31 -3.07
C VAL A 85 5.83 -15.08 -3.79
N ALA A 86 5.46 -14.05 -3.04
CA ALA A 86 5.01 -12.78 -3.59
C ALA A 86 5.37 -11.59 -2.68
N VAL A 87 5.50 -10.43 -3.31
CA VAL A 87 5.61 -9.12 -2.65
C VAL A 87 4.51 -8.21 -3.15
N VAL A 88 3.77 -7.60 -2.24
CA VAL A 88 2.75 -6.58 -2.52
C VAL A 88 3.32 -5.24 -2.09
N ALA A 89 3.72 -4.40 -3.04
CA ALA A 89 4.17 -3.05 -2.78
C ALA A 89 3.03 -2.05 -3.03
N THR A 90 2.98 -0.98 -2.23
CA THR A 90 1.91 0.02 -2.31
C THR A 90 2.48 1.41 -2.43
N GLN A 91 1.92 2.22 -3.33
CA GLN A 91 2.34 3.56 -3.77
C GLN A 91 3.49 3.52 -4.80
N THR A 92 3.41 4.42 -5.78
CA THR A 92 4.27 4.45 -6.97
C THR A 92 5.77 4.38 -6.66
N HIS A 93 6.27 5.17 -5.70
CA HIS A 93 7.70 5.16 -5.36
C HIS A 93 8.13 3.83 -4.73
N SER A 94 7.29 3.24 -3.87
CA SER A 94 7.54 1.91 -3.27
C SER A 94 7.55 0.82 -4.32
N ASN A 95 6.61 0.88 -5.28
CA ASN A 95 6.51 -0.06 -6.39
C ASN A 95 7.79 -0.06 -7.24
N ILE A 96 8.27 1.14 -7.61
CA ILE A 96 9.52 1.31 -8.36
C ILE A 96 10.70 0.70 -7.62
N ILE A 97 10.90 1.06 -6.34
CA ILE A 97 12.03 0.56 -5.54
C ILE A 97 11.95 -0.95 -5.36
N CYS A 98 10.74 -1.51 -5.17
CA CYS A 98 10.54 -2.95 -5.05
C CYS A 98 10.91 -3.69 -6.35
N ALA A 99 10.58 -3.15 -7.54
CA ALA A 99 11.00 -3.71 -8.83
C ALA A 99 12.52 -3.78 -8.95
N PHE A 100 13.22 -2.68 -8.64
CA PHE A 100 14.69 -2.64 -8.69
C PHE A 100 15.32 -3.57 -7.65
N ALA A 101 14.75 -3.64 -6.43
CA ALA A 101 15.23 -4.56 -5.40
C ALA A 101 15.13 -6.02 -5.85
N LYS A 102 14.00 -6.44 -6.43
CA LYS A 102 13.83 -7.80 -7.00
C LYS A 102 14.84 -8.07 -8.12
N LYS A 103 15.01 -7.13 -9.06
CA LYS A 103 15.97 -7.25 -10.16
C LYS A 103 17.39 -7.47 -9.63
N LEU A 104 17.82 -6.67 -8.64
CA LEU A 104 19.13 -6.79 -8.01
C LEU A 104 19.27 -8.04 -7.13
N ALA A 105 18.18 -8.50 -6.51
CA ALA A 105 18.16 -9.73 -5.73
C ALA A 105 18.24 -10.99 -6.60
N ARG A 106 17.84 -10.92 -7.87
CA ARG A 106 17.78 -12.03 -8.83
C ARG A 106 16.90 -13.20 -8.34
N VAL A 107 15.76 -12.88 -7.71
CA VAL A 107 14.82 -13.87 -7.18
C VAL A 107 13.58 -14.00 -8.07
N LYS A 108 12.91 -15.15 -7.99
CA LYS A 108 11.67 -15.46 -8.76
C LYS A 108 10.38 -15.04 -8.07
N THR A 109 10.46 -14.25 -6.99
CA THR A 109 9.31 -13.74 -6.25
C THR A 109 8.36 -12.96 -7.17
N LYS A 110 7.06 -13.22 -7.09
CA LYS A 110 6.04 -12.44 -7.82
C LYS A 110 5.93 -11.04 -7.27
N LEU A 111 5.76 -10.06 -8.15
CA LEU A 111 5.50 -8.67 -7.77
C LEU A 111 4.06 -8.29 -8.05
N ILE A 112 3.40 -7.75 -7.05
CA ILE A 112 2.07 -7.16 -7.16
C ILE A 112 2.20 -5.71 -6.70
N PHE A 113 1.93 -4.76 -7.60
CA PHE A 113 1.95 -3.34 -7.28
C PHE A 113 0.53 -2.86 -7.03
N ARG A 114 0.36 -1.99 -6.04
CA ARG A 114 -0.93 -1.34 -5.77
C ARG A 114 -0.81 0.16 -5.98
N GLU A 115 -1.68 0.68 -6.86
CA GLU A 115 -1.89 2.11 -7.08
C GLU A 115 -3.17 2.55 -6.36
N VAL A 116 -2.98 3.43 -5.39
CA VAL A 116 -4.02 3.83 -4.43
C VAL A 116 -4.47 5.28 -4.61
N SER A 117 -3.90 5.98 -5.56
CA SER A 117 -4.20 7.38 -5.84
C SER A 117 -4.17 7.68 -7.32
N THR A 118 -4.87 8.72 -7.73
CA THR A 118 -4.92 9.24 -9.09
C THR A 118 -3.64 10.03 -9.40
N PRO A 119 -2.73 9.52 -10.25
CA PRO A 119 -1.44 10.18 -10.51
C PRO A 119 -1.56 11.62 -10.97
N SER A 120 -2.50 11.93 -11.88
CA SER A 120 -2.69 13.28 -12.42
C SER A 120 -3.02 14.32 -11.35
N LYS A 121 -3.76 13.92 -10.29
CA LYS A 121 -4.20 14.80 -9.22
C LYS A 121 -3.18 14.91 -8.09
N ASN A 122 -2.48 13.82 -7.78
CA ASN A 122 -1.60 13.75 -6.61
C ASN A 122 -0.14 14.05 -6.89
N MET A 123 0.30 13.89 -8.15
CA MET A 123 1.67 14.19 -8.52
C MET A 123 1.76 15.56 -9.21
N LYS A 124 1.96 16.61 -8.42
CA LYS A 124 2.18 17.99 -8.93
C LYS A 124 3.58 18.15 -9.57
N LEU A 125 4.10 17.09 -10.21
CA LEU A 125 5.40 17.13 -10.88
C LEU A 125 5.27 17.76 -12.26
N GLN A 126 6.23 18.62 -12.61
CA GLN A 126 6.30 19.29 -13.91
C GLN A 126 7.67 19.09 -14.54
N GLY A 127 7.75 19.29 -15.86
CA GLY A 127 9.00 19.30 -16.59
C GLY A 127 9.80 18.01 -16.45
N PHE A 128 11.08 18.15 -16.19
CA PHE A 128 12.05 17.04 -16.13
C PHE A 128 11.71 15.98 -15.07
N SER A 129 11.24 16.39 -13.89
CA SER A 129 10.87 15.45 -12.82
C SER A 129 9.70 14.54 -13.23
N LYS A 130 8.72 15.08 -13.97
CA LYS A 130 7.60 14.29 -14.52
C LYS A 130 8.12 13.29 -15.56
N PHE A 131 9.00 13.71 -16.44
CA PHE A 131 9.61 12.85 -17.47
C PHE A 131 10.38 11.70 -16.84
N VAL A 132 11.23 11.98 -15.85
CA VAL A 132 12.00 10.96 -15.13
C VAL A 132 11.07 9.94 -14.46
N LEU A 133 10.03 10.41 -13.74
CA LEU A 133 9.08 9.50 -13.10
C LEU A 133 8.33 8.62 -14.11
N LYS A 134 7.87 9.20 -15.24
CA LYS A 134 7.24 8.43 -16.32
C LYS A 134 8.17 7.33 -16.85
N SER A 135 9.43 7.67 -17.09
CA SER A 135 10.43 6.72 -17.55
C SER A 135 10.67 5.60 -16.55
N LEU A 136 10.76 5.93 -15.25
CA LEU A 136 10.91 4.93 -14.18
C LEU A 136 9.70 4.01 -14.07
N VAL A 137 8.48 4.54 -14.15
CA VAL A 137 7.25 3.75 -14.16
C VAL A 137 7.22 2.82 -15.37
N ASN A 138 7.41 3.37 -16.59
CA ASN A 138 7.37 2.58 -17.82
C ASN A 138 8.47 1.50 -17.89
N TYR A 139 9.58 1.69 -17.17
CA TYR A 139 10.63 0.68 -17.06
C TYR A 139 10.34 -0.37 -15.98
N SER A 140 9.85 0.03 -14.80
CA SER A 140 9.73 -0.86 -13.63
C SER A 140 8.42 -1.63 -13.57
N TYR A 141 7.30 -1.04 -14.02
CA TYR A 141 5.97 -1.66 -13.90
C TYR A 141 5.75 -2.88 -14.80
N PRO A 142 6.36 -2.98 -15.99
CA PRO A 142 6.33 -4.22 -16.75
C PRO A 142 6.98 -5.43 -16.04
N MET A 143 7.81 -5.18 -15.00
CA MET A 143 8.39 -6.24 -14.17
C MET A 143 7.42 -6.83 -13.15
N ALA A 144 6.27 -6.18 -12.93
CA ALA A 144 5.23 -6.66 -12.04
C ALA A 144 4.36 -7.72 -12.73
N ASP A 145 4.03 -8.77 -11.99
CA ASP A 145 3.07 -9.80 -12.45
C ASP A 145 1.66 -9.22 -12.55
N ARG A 146 1.31 -8.28 -11.65
CA ARG A 146 0.05 -7.52 -11.68
C ARG A 146 0.25 -6.11 -11.11
N VAL A 147 -0.48 -5.16 -11.67
CA VAL A 147 -0.62 -3.80 -11.14
C VAL A 147 -2.10 -3.60 -10.80
N VAL A 148 -2.39 -3.56 -9.52
CA VAL A 148 -3.73 -3.41 -8.97
C VAL A 148 -4.04 -1.93 -8.77
N CYS A 149 -5.01 -1.42 -9.51
CA CYS A 149 -5.60 -0.11 -9.30
C CYS A 149 -6.84 -0.23 -8.42
N VAL A 150 -6.99 0.64 -7.43
CA VAL A 150 -8.08 0.54 -6.44
C VAL A 150 -9.45 0.99 -6.97
N SER A 151 -9.52 1.47 -8.20
CA SER A 151 -10.76 1.78 -8.92
C SER A 151 -10.49 1.87 -10.43
N ASN A 152 -11.55 1.80 -11.24
CA ASN A 152 -11.44 2.02 -12.68
C ASN A 152 -10.91 3.41 -13.01
N GLY A 153 -11.35 4.44 -12.28
CA GLY A 153 -10.84 5.80 -12.48
C GLY A 153 -9.35 5.94 -12.20
N VAL A 154 -8.79 5.21 -11.21
CA VAL A 154 -7.33 5.16 -10.99
C VAL A 154 -6.63 4.43 -12.13
N LEU A 155 -7.22 3.35 -12.64
CA LEU A 155 -6.65 2.57 -13.75
C LEU A 155 -6.58 3.40 -15.03
N GLU A 156 -7.65 4.09 -15.39
CA GLU A 156 -7.75 4.94 -16.58
C GLU A 156 -6.76 6.11 -16.49
N ASP A 157 -6.76 6.84 -15.37
CA ASP A 157 -5.81 7.94 -15.14
C ASP A 157 -4.36 7.45 -15.16
N PHE A 158 -4.07 6.28 -14.60
CA PHE A 158 -2.73 5.69 -14.63
C PHE A 158 -2.27 5.43 -16.07
N ARG A 159 -3.14 4.84 -16.90
CA ARG A 159 -2.85 4.60 -18.32
C ARG A 159 -2.57 5.90 -19.06
N GLU A 160 -3.43 6.89 -18.90
CA GLU A 160 -3.33 8.18 -19.59
C GLU A 160 -2.11 8.97 -19.11
N TYR A 161 -1.97 9.12 -17.78
CA TYR A 161 -0.90 9.94 -17.20
C TYR A 161 0.50 9.43 -17.53
N TYR A 162 0.72 8.11 -17.45
CA TYR A 162 2.01 7.48 -17.74
C TYR A 162 2.17 7.03 -19.21
N GLY A 163 1.11 6.98 -20.00
CA GLY A 163 1.11 6.35 -21.33
C GLY A 163 1.32 4.83 -21.24
N TYR A 164 0.79 4.18 -20.19
CA TYR A 164 1.06 2.79 -19.88
C TYR A 164 0.12 1.85 -20.63
N GLN A 165 0.67 0.99 -21.51
CA GLN A 165 -0.10 0.15 -22.44
C GLN A 165 -0.07 -1.36 -22.11
N GLN A 166 0.57 -1.76 -21.00
CA GLN A 166 0.70 -3.17 -20.67
C GLN A 166 -0.61 -3.79 -20.16
N SER A 167 -0.79 -5.09 -20.37
CA SER A 167 -2.00 -5.85 -20.01
C SER A 167 -2.04 -6.33 -18.55
N ASN A 168 -1.01 -6.03 -17.75
CA ASN A 168 -0.91 -6.47 -16.36
C ASN A 168 -1.69 -5.59 -15.35
N LEU A 169 -2.38 -4.54 -15.83
CA LEU A 169 -3.27 -3.69 -15.03
C LEU A 169 -4.60 -4.39 -14.76
N VAL A 170 -5.03 -4.37 -13.50
CA VAL A 170 -6.33 -4.87 -13.06
C VAL A 170 -6.96 -3.93 -12.04
N THR A 171 -8.29 -3.85 -12.01
CA THR A 171 -8.99 -3.14 -10.95
C THR A 171 -9.40 -4.11 -9.85
N ILE A 172 -8.97 -3.85 -8.62
CA ILE A 172 -9.45 -4.53 -7.41
C ILE A 172 -9.75 -3.46 -6.37
N TYR A 173 -11.02 -3.31 -6.02
CA TYR A 173 -11.45 -2.33 -5.03
C TYR A 173 -10.91 -2.66 -3.64
N ASN A 174 -10.67 -1.62 -2.84
CA ASN A 174 -10.25 -1.81 -1.45
C ASN A 174 -11.33 -2.50 -0.63
N PRO A 175 -10.97 -3.44 0.26
CA PRO A 175 -11.89 -3.92 1.27
C PRO A 175 -12.16 -2.76 2.26
N VAL A 176 -13.38 -2.26 2.27
CA VAL A 176 -13.76 -1.10 3.11
C VAL A 176 -14.46 -1.56 4.39
N ILE A 177 -15.15 -2.69 4.31
CA ILE A 177 -15.98 -3.24 5.39
C ILE A 177 -15.44 -4.62 5.77
N ASP A 178 -15.15 -4.80 7.03
CA ASP A 178 -14.81 -6.07 7.66
C ASP A 178 -15.81 -6.42 8.76
N ASP A 179 -15.69 -7.60 9.36
CA ASP A 179 -16.61 -8.04 10.44
C ASP A 179 -16.58 -7.09 11.64
N SER A 180 -15.44 -6.45 11.91
CA SER A 180 -15.32 -5.47 13.01
C SER A 180 -16.17 -4.22 12.79
N TYR A 181 -16.47 -3.87 11.55
CA TYR A 181 -17.34 -2.75 11.20
C TYR A 181 -18.76 -2.97 11.73
N PHE A 182 -19.31 -4.18 11.53
CA PHE A 182 -20.67 -4.49 11.98
C PHE A 182 -20.78 -4.50 13.51
N VAL A 183 -19.72 -4.94 14.21
CA VAL A 183 -19.66 -4.87 15.68
C VAL A 183 -19.64 -3.42 16.15
N LYS A 184 -18.82 -2.57 15.51
CA LYS A 184 -18.71 -1.13 15.84
C LYS A 184 -19.99 -0.37 15.52
N LEU A 185 -20.71 -0.77 14.47
CA LEU A 185 -21.97 -0.15 14.08
C LEU A 185 -23.06 -0.29 15.15
N GLN A 186 -23.02 -1.36 15.96
CA GLN A 186 -23.97 -1.61 17.04
C GLN A 186 -23.61 -0.89 18.34
N ALA A 187 -22.44 -0.25 18.42
CA ALA A 187 -22.03 0.47 19.61
C ALA A 187 -22.93 1.71 19.83
N PRO A 188 -23.47 1.92 21.04
CA PRO A 188 -24.28 3.10 21.33
C PRO A 188 -23.45 4.37 21.17
N VAL A 189 -23.98 5.33 20.42
CA VAL A 189 -23.34 6.63 20.24
C VAL A 189 -24.04 7.63 21.15
N MET A 190 -23.35 8.05 22.22
CA MET A 190 -23.82 9.07 23.13
C MET A 190 -23.18 10.42 22.81
N HIS A 191 -23.85 11.21 21.97
CA HIS A 191 -23.40 12.56 21.61
C HIS A 191 -24.62 13.45 21.38
N HIS A 192 -24.58 14.70 21.84
CA HIS A 192 -25.69 15.66 21.74
C HIS A 192 -26.21 15.88 20.29
N PHE A 193 -25.40 15.61 19.27
CA PHE A 193 -25.86 15.66 17.88
C PHE A 193 -26.90 14.60 17.54
N PHE A 194 -26.99 13.51 18.31
CA PHE A 194 -27.94 12.43 18.08
C PHE A 194 -29.19 12.52 18.98
N GLU A 195 -29.45 13.70 19.58
CA GLU A 195 -30.70 13.95 20.31
C GLU A 195 -31.91 13.89 19.36
N PRO A 196 -33.06 13.41 19.84
CA PRO A 196 -34.31 13.41 19.06
C PRO A 196 -34.59 14.84 18.57
N ASN A 197 -34.97 14.98 17.29
CA ASN A 197 -35.30 16.24 16.60
C ASN A 197 -34.14 17.02 15.98
N LEU A 198 -32.88 16.60 16.08
CA LEU A 198 -31.79 17.21 15.32
C LEU A 198 -31.58 16.50 13.98
N LYS A 199 -31.46 17.28 12.90
CA LYS A 199 -31.00 16.78 11.60
C LYS A 199 -29.50 17.03 11.51
N VAL A 200 -28.71 15.95 11.52
CA VAL A 200 -27.24 16.05 11.52
C VAL A 200 -26.69 15.67 10.16
N ILE A 201 -25.85 16.54 9.60
CA ILE A 201 -25.02 16.23 8.44
C ILE A 201 -23.58 16.18 8.92
N MET A 202 -22.91 15.01 8.75
CA MET A 202 -21.55 14.80 9.18
C MET A 202 -20.63 14.67 7.97
N ALA A 203 -19.52 15.39 7.97
CA ALA A 203 -18.42 15.23 7.02
C ALA A 203 -17.14 14.88 7.78
N VAL A 204 -16.42 13.85 7.29
CA VAL A 204 -15.18 13.38 7.88
C VAL A 204 -14.06 13.47 6.84
N GLY A 205 -12.98 14.17 7.16
CA GLY A 205 -11.85 14.34 6.25
C GLY A 205 -10.65 14.98 6.95
N ARG A 206 -9.53 15.02 6.23
CA ARG A 206 -8.39 15.81 6.70
C ARG A 206 -8.64 17.28 6.39
N LEU A 207 -8.36 18.14 7.37
CA LEU A 207 -8.26 19.59 7.15
C LEU A 207 -6.88 19.85 6.53
N THR A 208 -6.83 19.94 5.21
CA THR A 208 -5.62 20.31 4.46
C THR A 208 -5.95 21.51 3.59
N GLU A 209 -4.98 22.38 3.36
CA GLU A 209 -5.10 23.41 2.34
C GLU A 209 -5.34 22.77 0.96
N ALA A 210 -6.23 23.33 0.19
CA ALA A 210 -6.65 22.83 -1.13
C ALA A 210 -5.57 23.06 -2.21
#